data_63e195fd1d2fafc50843d628ebef814d
#
_entry.id   63e195fd1d2fafc50843d628ebef814d
#
_cell.length_a   1.000
_cell.length_b   1.000
_cell.length_c   1.000
_cell.angle_alpha   90.00
_cell.angle_beta   90.00
_cell.angle_gamma   90.00
#
_symmetry.space_group_name_H-M   'P 1'
#
loop_
_entity.id
_entity.type
_entity.pdbx_description
1 polymer ?
#
loop_
_entity_poly.entity_id
_entity_poly.type
_entity_poly.pdbx_seq_one_letter_code
_entity_poly.pdbx_strand_id
1 'polypeptide(L)'
;ERNGYYWNDHIRADFNAFENLSYDEKVAKDLRDSGFGTVLSFNNDGIVAGTGLLWTLNDGETNGNRILNKKISQHLTFKRSSLSNQSYPSSLMGSMALIRQFYHDAKWYAAGGSKSKDASLEVFNQNKNLLQIFNAGDKLNILRADKIGDEFGINYIIKGSGNEFERIEEVKKTNATLIMPINFPDAYDVSDSFLAEQVVLSDMKFWNQAPYNLKVLSENNI
;
A
#
# COMPACT_ATOMS: atom_id res chain seq x y z
N GLU A 1 -14.22 -4.49 18.94
CA GLU A 1 -14.09 -3.01 18.89
C GLU A 1 -13.08 -2.55 19.94
N ARG A 2 -12.18 -1.64 19.56
CA ARG A 2 -11.20 -1.02 20.46
C ARG A 2 -11.80 0.30 21.00
N ASN A 3 -12.03 0.39 22.29
CA ASN A 3 -12.57 1.60 22.90
C ASN A 3 -11.64 2.82 22.68
N GLY A 4 -12.20 3.94 22.20
CA GLY A 4 -11.43 5.16 21.88
C GLY A 4 -10.70 5.14 20.53
N TYR A 5 -11.00 4.17 19.69
CA TYR A 5 -10.49 4.05 18.31
C TYR A 5 -11.65 3.94 17.33
N TYR A 6 -11.33 4.03 16.04
CA TYR A 6 -12.34 3.93 14.99
C TYR A 6 -13.10 2.60 15.08
N TRP A 7 -14.41 2.64 14.83
CA TRP A 7 -15.33 1.52 15.04
C TRP A 7 -15.01 0.27 14.21
N ASN A 8 -14.30 0.44 13.10
CA ASN A 8 -13.93 -0.66 12.22
C ASN A 8 -12.45 -1.03 12.38
N ASP A 9 -12.16 -2.26 12.78
CA ASP A 9 -10.81 -2.74 13.10
C ASP A 9 -9.89 -2.89 11.87
N HIS A 10 -10.43 -2.79 10.64
CA HIS A 10 -9.60 -2.73 9.43
C HIS A 10 -8.98 -1.34 9.22
N ILE A 11 -9.40 -0.35 10.00
CA ILE A 11 -8.81 1.00 10.05
C ILE A 11 -7.87 1.09 11.23
N ARG A 12 -6.58 1.14 10.96
CA ARG A 12 -5.48 1.16 11.94
C ARG A 12 -4.62 2.42 11.75
N ALA A 13 -5.25 3.56 11.48
CA ALA A 13 -4.56 4.84 11.28
C ALA A 13 -3.68 5.26 12.48
N ASP A 14 -4.02 4.77 13.66
CA ASP A 14 -3.28 4.91 14.91
C ASP A 14 -1.98 4.11 14.96
N PHE A 15 -1.78 3.11 14.08
CA PHE A 15 -0.56 2.29 14.10
C PHE A 15 0.67 3.11 13.74
N ASN A 16 1.71 3.01 14.57
CA ASN A 16 2.98 3.70 14.38
C ASN A 16 4.10 2.67 14.16
N ALA A 17 4.65 2.62 12.94
CA ALA A 17 5.71 1.66 12.61
C ALA A 17 6.97 1.87 13.46
N PHE A 18 7.28 3.11 13.86
CA PHE A 18 8.43 3.40 14.71
C PHE A 18 8.35 2.72 16.08
N GLU A 19 7.18 2.68 16.69
CA GLU A 19 6.98 2.07 18.02
C GLU A 19 7.03 0.54 17.97
N ASN A 20 6.87 -0.04 16.77
CA ASN A 20 6.86 -1.48 16.55
C ASN A 20 8.09 -1.96 15.77
N LEU A 21 9.14 -1.12 15.66
CA LEU A 21 10.35 -1.48 14.95
C LEU A 21 11.09 -2.62 15.64
N SER A 22 11.33 -3.69 14.91
CA SER A 22 12.24 -4.77 15.28
C SER A 22 13.33 -4.90 14.24
N TYR A 23 14.59 -4.84 14.66
CA TYR A 23 15.73 -5.00 13.76
C TYR A 23 16.15 -6.47 13.74
N ASP A 24 16.19 -7.04 12.53
CA ASP A 24 16.73 -8.37 12.26
C ASP A 24 18.01 -8.23 11.44
N GLU A 25 19.15 -8.58 12.03
CA GLU A 25 20.47 -8.46 11.41
C GLU A 25 20.60 -9.31 10.14
N LYS A 26 20.02 -10.51 10.14
CA LYS A 26 20.09 -11.40 8.98
C LYS A 26 19.35 -10.81 7.79
N VAL A 27 18.10 -10.37 8.02
CA VAL A 27 17.28 -9.72 6.98
C VAL A 27 17.94 -8.43 6.50
N ALA A 28 18.47 -7.62 7.41
CA ALA A 28 19.17 -6.39 7.06
C ALA A 28 20.42 -6.66 6.21
N LYS A 29 21.19 -7.72 6.55
CA LYS A 29 22.35 -8.14 5.77
C LYS A 29 21.96 -8.61 4.37
N ASP A 30 20.94 -9.45 4.23
CA ASP A 30 20.48 -9.95 2.94
C ASP A 30 20.03 -8.79 2.02
N LEU A 31 19.38 -7.78 2.59
CA LEU A 31 18.99 -6.56 1.87
C LEU A 31 20.21 -5.72 1.47
N ARG A 32 21.20 -5.55 2.36
CA ARG A 32 22.45 -4.84 2.02
C ARG A 32 23.22 -5.55 0.91
N ASP A 33 23.32 -6.87 0.98
CA ASP A 33 23.99 -7.70 -0.03
C ASP A 33 23.27 -7.58 -1.39
N SER A 34 21.96 -7.31 -1.38
CA SER A 34 21.14 -6.99 -2.56
C SER A 34 21.25 -5.52 -3.02
N GLY A 35 22.04 -4.68 -2.33
CA GLY A 35 22.30 -3.29 -2.69
C GLY A 35 21.36 -2.25 -2.05
N PHE A 36 20.50 -2.63 -1.10
CA PHE A 36 19.64 -1.69 -0.40
C PHE A 36 20.35 -1.08 0.81
N GLY A 37 20.46 0.26 0.86
CA GLY A 37 21.04 1.00 1.98
C GLY A 37 19.99 1.52 2.97
N THR A 38 18.78 1.76 2.49
CA THR A 38 17.65 2.30 3.28
C THR A 38 16.36 1.57 2.93
N VAL A 39 15.45 1.51 3.89
CA VAL A 39 14.14 0.87 3.71
C VAL A 39 13.04 1.71 4.35
N LEU A 40 11.86 1.65 3.74
CA LEU A 40 10.61 2.15 4.30
C LEU A 40 9.84 0.97 4.90
N SER A 41 9.76 0.93 6.23
CA SER A 41 9.03 -0.10 6.95
C SER A 41 7.67 0.41 7.39
N PHE A 42 6.64 -0.39 7.17
CA PHE A 42 5.25 -0.08 7.52
C PHE A 42 4.46 -1.35 7.80
N ASN A 43 3.32 -1.20 8.46
CA ASN A 43 2.38 -2.30 8.62
C ASN A 43 1.67 -2.58 7.27
N ASN A 44 1.64 -3.84 6.85
CA ASN A 44 0.97 -4.25 5.60
C ASN A 44 -0.39 -4.92 5.87
N ASP A 45 -0.99 -4.69 7.03
CA ASP A 45 -2.27 -5.28 7.44
C ASP A 45 -3.31 -4.20 7.72
N GLY A 46 -4.48 -4.30 7.09
CA GLY A 46 -5.60 -3.38 7.24
C GLY A 46 -5.73 -2.36 6.11
N ILE A 47 -6.93 -1.81 5.97
CA ILE A 47 -7.30 -0.88 4.88
C ILE A 47 -6.59 0.47 5.04
N VAL A 48 -6.53 1.00 6.27
CA VAL A 48 -5.64 2.09 6.65
C VAL A 48 -4.65 1.50 7.65
N ALA A 49 -3.41 1.36 7.24
CA ALA A 49 -2.42 0.57 7.96
C ALA A 49 -1.48 1.39 8.86
N GLY A 50 -1.73 2.70 8.96
CA GLY A 50 -0.94 3.60 9.81
C GLY A 50 0.29 4.17 9.13
N THR A 51 1.27 4.60 9.93
CA THR A 51 2.44 5.33 9.44
C THR A 51 3.62 4.42 9.09
N GLY A 52 4.43 4.88 8.14
CA GLY A 52 5.70 4.26 7.75
C GLY A 52 6.91 4.99 8.33
N LEU A 53 7.96 4.24 8.56
CA LEU A 53 9.25 4.62 9.11
C LEU A 53 10.34 4.48 8.05
N LEU A 54 11.14 5.52 7.83
CA LEU A 54 12.34 5.46 6.99
C LEU A 54 13.58 5.28 7.86
N TRP A 55 14.39 4.26 7.56
CA TRP A 55 15.60 3.96 8.31
C TRP A 55 16.68 3.30 7.46
N THR A 56 17.94 3.36 7.94
CA THR A 56 19.08 2.75 7.27
C THR A 56 19.27 1.31 7.73
N LEU A 57 19.79 0.49 6.83
CA LEU A 57 20.20 -0.89 7.14
C LEU A 57 21.63 -0.97 7.69
N ASN A 58 22.22 0.16 8.13
CA ASN A 58 23.61 0.25 8.53
C ASN A 58 23.96 -0.74 9.65
N ASP A 59 25.14 -1.37 9.52
CA ASP A 59 25.64 -2.35 10.48
C ASP A 59 26.31 -1.67 11.68
N GLY A 60 26.32 -2.32 12.84
CA GLY A 60 27.01 -1.82 14.03
C GLY A 60 26.37 -0.60 14.73
N GLU A 61 25.28 -0.05 14.22
CA GLU A 61 24.62 1.12 14.78
C GLU A 61 23.51 0.77 15.77
N THR A 62 23.21 1.68 16.68
CA THR A 62 22.03 1.59 17.53
C THR A 62 20.75 1.87 16.73
N ASN A 63 19.61 1.36 17.18
CA ASN A 63 18.32 1.64 16.51
C ASN A 63 18.04 3.16 16.41
N GLY A 64 18.49 3.96 17.39
CA GLY A 64 18.32 5.41 17.34
C GLY A 64 19.05 6.07 16.17
N ASN A 65 20.27 5.62 15.88
CA ASN A 65 21.11 6.19 14.81
C ASN A 65 20.68 5.71 13.40
N ARG A 66 20.00 4.56 13.33
CA ARG A 66 19.47 4.03 12.06
C ARG A 66 18.26 4.82 11.53
N ILE A 67 17.53 5.52 12.39
CA ILE A 67 16.26 6.15 12.03
C ILE A 67 16.50 7.48 11.33
N LEU A 68 16.08 7.57 10.07
CA LEU A 68 16.11 8.79 9.27
C LEU A 68 14.86 9.64 9.48
N ASN A 69 13.69 9.01 9.48
CA ASN A 69 12.42 9.68 9.72
C ASN A 69 11.41 8.73 10.38
N LYS A 70 10.90 9.14 11.55
CA LYS A 70 9.97 8.32 12.35
C LYS A 70 8.58 8.18 11.73
N LYS A 71 8.15 9.16 10.92
CA LYS A 71 6.81 9.20 10.28
C LYS A 71 6.95 9.90 8.93
N ILE A 72 7.13 9.16 7.85
CA ILE A 72 7.31 9.74 6.51
C ILE A 72 6.08 9.55 5.62
N SER A 73 5.32 8.51 5.85
CA SER A 73 4.20 8.10 5.00
C SER A 73 3.03 7.57 5.81
N GLN A 74 1.87 7.52 5.16
CA GLN A 74 0.66 6.84 5.63
C GLN A 74 0.25 5.83 4.56
N HIS A 75 -0.12 4.62 4.98
CA HIS A 75 -0.32 3.49 4.09
C HIS A 75 -1.77 3.07 4.04
N LEU A 76 -2.27 2.84 2.82
CA LEU A 76 -3.63 2.41 2.54
C LEU A 76 -3.63 1.24 1.54
N THR A 77 -4.69 0.45 1.59
CA THR A 77 -4.95 -0.63 0.61
C THR A 77 -6.44 -0.96 0.61
N PHE A 78 -6.90 -1.71 -0.38
CA PHE A 78 -8.27 -2.28 -0.35
C PHE A 78 -8.34 -3.60 0.44
N LYS A 79 -7.21 -4.14 0.88
CA LYS A 79 -7.14 -5.42 1.59
C LYS A 79 -7.53 -5.26 3.05
N ARG A 80 -8.46 -6.11 3.51
CA ARG A 80 -8.85 -6.16 4.91
C ARG A 80 -7.69 -6.63 5.81
N SER A 81 -7.75 -6.26 7.08
CA SER A 81 -6.87 -6.84 8.09
C SER A 81 -7.16 -8.34 8.26
N SER A 82 -6.12 -9.13 8.25
CA SER A 82 -6.19 -10.57 8.55
C SER A 82 -6.33 -10.85 10.05
N LEU A 83 -6.07 -9.86 10.89
CA LEU A 83 -6.14 -9.94 12.34
C LEU A 83 -7.50 -9.54 12.90
N SER A 84 -8.41 -9.02 12.06
CA SER A 84 -9.74 -8.62 12.48
C SER A 84 -10.77 -9.71 12.23
N ASN A 85 -11.64 -9.93 13.21
CA ASN A 85 -12.79 -10.82 13.09
C ASN A 85 -14.05 -10.12 12.56
N GLN A 86 -13.99 -8.82 12.27
CA GLN A 86 -15.13 -8.09 11.71
C GLN A 86 -15.42 -8.55 10.28
N SER A 87 -16.67 -8.81 9.96
CA SER A 87 -17.10 -9.28 8.64
C SER A 87 -17.13 -8.17 7.59
N TYR A 88 -17.37 -6.93 8.00
CA TYR A 88 -17.39 -5.77 7.09
C TYR A 88 -16.04 -5.05 7.08
N PRO A 89 -15.55 -4.69 5.87
CA PRO A 89 -16.11 -4.92 4.54
C PRO A 89 -15.88 -6.37 4.05
N SER A 90 -16.85 -6.92 3.30
CA SER A 90 -16.77 -8.27 2.73
C SER A 90 -16.37 -8.29 1.25
N SER A 91 -16.22 -7.11 0.64
CA SER A 91 -15.93 -6.97 -0.79
C SER A 91 -15.07 -5.73 -1.06
N LEU A 92 -14.51 -5.66 -2.28
CA LEU A 92 -13.78 -4.48 -2.74
C LEU A 92 -14.64 -3.21 -2.69
N MET A 93 -15.92 -3.30 -3.10
CA MET A 93 -16.85 -2.17 -3.02
C MET A 93 -17.06 -1.72 -1.58
N GLY A 94 -17.17 -2.66 -0.65
CA GLY A 94 -17.25 -2.37 0.78
C GLY A 94 -15.98 -1.69 1.30
N SER A 95 -14.79 -2.13 0.85
CA SER A 95 -13.52 -1.47 1.21
C SER A 95 -13.46 -0.03 0.70
N MET A 96 -13.89 0.21 -0.55
CA MET A 96 -13.98 1.56 -1.11
C MET A 96 -14.98 2.43 -0.34
N ALA A 97 -16.13 1.88 0.04
CA ALA A 97 -17.13 2.58 0.83
C ALA A 97 -16.60 2.92 2.23
N LEU A 98 -15.89 1.98 2.87
CA LEU A 98 -15.29 2.20 4.19
C LEU A 98 -14.21 3.28 4.17
N ILE A 99 -13.37 3.32 3.13
CA ILE A 99 -12.36 4.39 2.98
C ILE A 99 -13.05 5.75 2.85
N ARG A 100 -14.10 5.87 2.02
CA ARG A 100 -14.88 7.11 1.89
C ARG A 100 -15.51 7.53 3.21
N GLN A 101 -16.16 6.58 3.89
CA GLN A 101 -16.73 6.82 5.22
C GLN A 101 -15.67 7.33 6.19
N PHE A 102 -14.51 6.68 6.23
CA PHE A 102 -13.42 7.08 7.11
C PHE A 102 -12.92 8.50 6.82
N TYR A 103 -12.79 8.88 5.54
CA TYR A 103 -12.40 10.26 5.19
C TYR A 103 -13.45 11.29 5.55
N HIS A 104 -14.73 10.98 5.38
CA HIS A 104 -15.81 11.86 5.83
C HIS A 104 -15.83 12.00 7.36
N ASP A 105 -15.67 10.89 8.08
CA ASP A 105 -15.60 10.88 9.52
C ASP A 105 -14.38 11.66 10.06
N ALA A 106 -13.22 11.52 9.41
CA ALA A 106 -12.01 12.26 9.75
C ALA A 106 -12.20 13.77 9.56
N LYS A 107 -12.86 14.17 8.46
CA LYS A 107 -13.20 15.57 8.18
C LYS A 107 -14.19 16.14 9.18
N TRP A 108 -15.24 15.38 9.50
CA TRP A 108 -16.24 15.74 10.51
C TRP A 108 -15.63 15.86 11.91
N TYR A 109 -14.75 14.93 12.29
CA TYR A 109 -14.03 14.95 13.56
C TYR A 109 -13.13 16.18 13.69
N ALA A 110 -12.37 16.51 12.65
CA ALA A 110 -11.52 17.71 12.61
C ALA A 110 -12.30 19.01 12.72
N ALA A 111 -13.56 19.03 12.27
CA ALA A 111 -14.47 20.17 12.41
C ALA A 111 -15.13 20.26 13.80
N GLY A 112 -14.75 19.40 14.76
CA GLY A 112 -15.31 19.39 16.11
C GLY A 112 -16.66 18.68 16.22
N GLY A 113 -16.99 17.79 15.28
CA GLY A 113 -18.27 17.07 15.25
C GLY A 113 -18.44 16.06 16.40
N SER A 114 -17.35 15.55 16.99
CA SER A 114 -17.39 14.61 18.11
C SER A 114 -16.94 15.25 19.41
N LYS A 115 -17.66 14.92 20.51
CA LYS A 115 -17.21 15.20 21.87
C LYS A 115 -16.33 14.10 22.46
N SER A 116 -16.39 12.91 21.87
CA SER A 116 -15.60 11.75 22.29
C SER A 116 -14.30 11.71 21.51
N LYS A 117 -13.21 11.35 22.19
CA LYS A 117 -11.91 11.18 21.57
C LYS A 117 -11.88 9.88 20.75
N ASP A 118 -11.39 9.98 19.50
CA ASP A 118 -11.09 8.85 18.61
C ASP A 118 -9.64 8.97 18.17
N ALA A 119 -8.79 8.07 18.67
CA ALA A 119 -7.36 8.11 18.43
C ALA A 119 -7.00 7.87 16.95
N SER A 120 -7.76 7.03 16.24
CA SER A 120 -7.51 6.75 14.83
C SER A 120 -7.80 7.97 13.95
N LEU A 121 -8.92 8.68 14.20
CA LEU A 121 -9.29 9.91 13.48
C LEU A 121 -8.34 11.06 13.81
N GLU A 122 -7.95 11.19 15.08
CA GLU A 122 -7.02 12.23 15.54
C GLU A 122 -5.65 12.07 14.86
N VAL A 123 -5.05 10.87 14.94
CA VAL A 123 -3.74 10.58 14.35
C VAL A 123 -3.79 10.70 12.83
N PHE A 124 -4.86 10.25 12.18
CA PHE A 124 -5.03 10.40 10.74
C PHE A 124 -5.01 11.88 10.32
N ASN A 125 -5.76 12.72 10.99
CA ASN A 125 -5.81 14.16 10.71
C ASN A 125 -4.46 14.86 10.95
N GLN A 126 -3.71 14.44 11.96
CA GLN A 126 -2.34 14.94 12.21
C GLN A 126 -1.38 14.56 11.08
N ASN A 127 -1.56 13.39 10.47
CA ASN A 127 -0.67 12.80 9.47
C ASN A 127 -1.09 13.10 8.01
N LYS A 128 -2.11 13.93 7.77
CA LYS A 128 -2.63 14.23 6.42
C LYS A 128 -1.60 14.82 5.44
N ASN A 129 -0.55 15.45 5.96
CA ASN A 129 0.52 16.06 5.17
C ASN A 129 1.69 15.09 4.86
N LEU A 130 1.66 13.87 5.39
CA LEU A 130 2.62 12.83 5.05
C LEU A 130 2.35 12.29 3.64
N LEU A 131 3.36 11.63 3.06
CA LEU A 131 3.19 10.91 1.79
C LEU A 131 2.07 9.87 1.95
N GLN A 132 1.05 9.95 1.12
CA GLN A 132 -0.06 9.01 1.12
C GLN A 132 0.23 7.88 0.13
N ILE A 133 0.57 6.70 0.62
CA ILE A 133 0.95 5.55 -0.22
C ILE A 133 -0.21 4.57 -0.26
N PHE A 134 -0.72 4.30 -1.46
CA PHE A 134 -1.81 3.36 -1.68
C PHE A 134 -1.30 2.08 -2.37
N ASN A 135 -1.37 0.94 -1.71
CA ASN A 135 -1.06 -0.35 -2.31
C ASN A 135 -2.28 -0.87 -3.07
N ALA A 136 -2.32 -0.65 -4.38
CA ALA A 136 -3.44 -1.01 -5.23
C ALA A 136 -3.50 -2.51 -5.56
N GLY A 137 -2.35 -3.12 -5.83
CA GLY A 137 -2.23 -4.55 -6.10
C GLY A 137 -2.62 -4.99 -7.52
N ASP A 138 -3.29 -4.16 -8.31
CA ASP A 138 -3.57 -4.39 -9.75
C ASP A 138 -3.91 -3.09 -10.49
N LYS A 139 -3.86 -3.13 -11.84
CA LYS A 139 -4.13 -2.00 -12.73
C LYS A 139 -5.50 -1.33 -12.54
N LEU A 140 -6.55 -2.10 -12.26
CA LEU A 140 -7.90 -1.54 -12.06
C LEU A 140 -8.03 -0.88 -10.69
N ASN A 141 -7.32 -1.40 -9.70
CA ASN A 141 -7.31 -0.80 -8.37
C ASN A 141 -6.47 0.49 -8.33
N ILE A 142 -5.49 0.66 -9.22
CA ILE A 142 -4.81 1.95 -9.43
C ILE A 142 -5.86 3.02 -9.76
N LEU A 143 -6.71 2.76 -10.77
CA LEU A 143 -7.76 3.70 -11.19
C LEU A 143 -8.80 3.95 -10.11
N ARG A 144 -9.11 2.94 -9.28
CA ARG A 144 -10.05 3.07 -8.15
C ARG A 144 -9.46 3.88 -7.01
N ALA A 145 -8.17 3.67 -6.70
CA ALA A 145 -7.47 4.44 -5.68
C ALA A 145 -7.36 5.92 -6.07
N ASP A 146 -6.93 6.18 -7.30
CA ASP A 146 -6.85 7.51 -7.88
C ASP A 146 -8.20 8.24 -7.79
N LYS A 147 -9.27 7.61 -8.25
CA LYS A 147 -10.62 8.17 -8.14
C LYS A 147 -11.02 8.55 -6.71
N ILE A 148 -10.65 7.74 -5.70
CA ILE A 148 -10.90 8.07 -4.29
C ILE A 148 -10.01 9.26 -3.89
N GLY A 149 -8.75 9.28 -4.30
CA GLY A 149 -7.85 10.41 -4.07
C GLY A 149 -8.44 11.71 -4.59
N ASP A 150 -8.93 11.73 -5.82
CA ASP A 150 -9.57 12.89 -6.46
C ASP A 150 -10.80 13.38 -5.67
N GLU A 151 -11.65 12.45 -5.19
CA GLU A 151 -12.85 12.78 -4.40
C GLU A 151 -12.52 13.56 -3.11
N PHE A 152 -11.33 13.33 -2.54
CA PHE A 152 -10.90 13.94 -1.27
C PHE A 152 -9.74 14.93 -1.40
N GLY A 153 -9.25 15.17 -2.62
CA GLY A 153 -8.12 16.05 -2.90
C GLY A 153 -6.79 15.50 -2.37
N ILE A 154 -6.60 14.17 -2.44
CA ILE A 154 -5.41 13.46 -1.97
C ILE A 154 -4.65 12.90 -3.18
N ASN A 155 -3.41 13.34 -3.34
CA ASN A 155 -2.51 12.76 -4.34
C ASN A 155 -1.82 11.53 -3.75
N TYR A 156 -2.24 10.34 -4.18
CA TYR A 156 -1.59 9.10 -3.77
C TYR A 156 -0.31 8.84 -4.56
N ILE A 157 0.70 8.31 -3.86
CA ILE A 157 1.74 7.50 -4.49
C ILE A 157 1.19 6.08 -4.55
N ILE A 158 0.99 5.53 -5.74
CA ILE A 158 0.28 4.25 -5.89
C ILE A 158 1.26 3.13 -6.20
N LYS A 159 1.25 2.10 -5.36
CA LYS A 159 2.02 0.87 -5.62
C LYS A 159 1.22 -0.05 -6.52
N GLY A 160 1.76 -0.29 -7.72
CA GLY A 160 1.21 -1.19 -8.73
C GLY A 160 1.64 -2.65 -8.53
N SER A 161 1.38 -3.48 -9.52
CA SER A 161 1.64 -4.93 -9.48
C SER A 161 2.39 -5.49 -10.69
N GLY A 162 2.71 -4.66 -11.69
CA GLY A 162 3.42 -5.09 -12.90
C GLY A 162 2.52 -5.42 -14.09
N ASN A 163 1.21 -5.14 -14.02
CA ASN A 163 0.26 -5.38 -15.10
C ASN A 163 -0.36 -4.10 -15.68
N GLU A 164 0.25 -2.95 -15.44
CA GLU A 164 -0.23 -1.63 -15.83
C GLU A 164 -0.24 -1.43 -17.36
N PHE A 165 0.67 -2.13 -18.06
CA PHE A 165 0.74 -2.12 -19.54
C PHE A 165 -0.59 -2.48 -20.21
N GLU A 166 -1.46 -3.24 -19.55
CA GLU A 166 -2.75 -3.62 -20.10
C GLU A 166 -3.78 -2.46 -20.12
N ARG A 167 -3.52 -1.38 -19.36
CA ARG A 167 -4.39 -0.21 -19.22
C ARG A 167 -3.60 1.09 -19.23
N ILE A 168 -2.59 1.14 -20.11
CA ILE A 168 -1.60 2.22 -20.10
C ILE A 168 -2.24 3.62 -20.26
N GLU A 169 -3.24 3.76 -21.16
CA GLU A 169 -3.91 5.02 -21.41
C GLU A 169 -4.72 5.51 -20.20
N GLU A 170 -5.37 4.60 -19.50
CA GLU A 170 -6.11 4.93 -18.28
C GLU A 170 -5.18 5.25 -17.13
N VAL A 171 -4.11 4.47 -16.94
CA VAL A 171 -3.10 4.71 -15.91
C VAL A 171 -2.41 6.05 -16.14
N LYS A 172 -2.07 6.40 -17.39
CA LYS A 172 -1.51 7.71 -17.73
C LYS A 172 -2.40 8.88 -17.32
N LYS A 173 -3.72 8.73 -17.47
CA LYS A 173 -4.69 9.78 -17.11
C LYS A 173 -4.75 10.08 -15.62
N THR A 174 -4.36 9.14 -14.77
CA THR A 174 -4.32 9.37 -13.32
C THR A 174 -3.25 10.40 -12.93
N ASN A 175 -2.21 10.56 -13.73
CA ASN A 175 -1.04 11.40 -13.42
C ASN A 175 -0.43 11.08 -12.03
N ALA A 176 -0.68 9.88 -11.50
CA ALA A 176 -0.20 9.46 -10.20
C ALA A 176 1.28 9.04 -10.25
N THR A 177 2.00 9.32 -9.18
CA THR A 177 3.34 8.75 -8.99
C THR A 177 3.21 7.27 -8.67
N LEU A 178 3.92 6.41 -9.41
CA LEU A 178 3.85 4.97 -9.25
C LEU A 178 5.10 4.39 -8.55
N ILE A 179 4.87 3.43 -7.68
CA ILE A 179 5.90 2.52 -7.16
C ILE A 179 5.71 1.18 -7.85
N MET A 180 6.68 0.79 -8.66
CA MET A 180 6.56 -0.43 -9.47
C MET A 180 7.39 -1.57 -8.91
N PRO A 181 6.83 -2.79 -8.81
CA PRO A 181 7.60 -3.98 -8.46
C PRO A 181 8.52 -4.37 -9.62
N ILE A 182 9.69 -4.91 -9.27
CA ILE A 182 10.67 -5.46 -10.21
C ILE A 182 10.77 -6.98 -10.14
N ASN A 183 9.85 -7.61 -9.41
CA ASN A 183 9.68 -9.05 -9.42
C ASN A 183 8.78 -9.44 -10.60
N PHE A 184 9.30 -10.29 -11.47
CA PHE A 184 8.57 -10.78 -12.64
C PHE A 184 7.88 -12.11 -12.32
N PRO A 185 6.83 -12.48 -13.06
CA PRO A 185 6.16 -13.76 -12.86
C PRO A 185 7.09 -14.92 -13.19
N ASP A 186 7.05 -15.95 -12.36
CA ASP A 186 7.76 -17.21 -12.61
C ASP A 186 7.21 -17.91 -13.86
N ALA A 187 8.04 -18.77 -14.45
CA ALA A 187 7.60 -19.60 -15.56
C ALA A 187 6.51 -20.58 -15.09
N TYR A 188 5.52 -20.79 -15.96
CA TYR A 188 4.49 -21.81 -15.70
C TYR A 188 5.09 -23.21 -15.75
N ASP A 189 4.63 -24.10 -14.89
CA ASP A 189 4.97 -25.50 -14.96
C ASP A 189 4.20 -26.14 -16.13
N VAL A 190 4.92 -26.54 -17.14
CA VAL A 190 4.41 -27.22 -18.35
C VAL A 190 5.10 -28.57 -18.54
N SER A 191 5.58 -29.19 -17.44
CA SER A 191 6.34 -30.43 -17.45
C SER A 191 5.53 -31.64 -17.98
N ASP A 192 4.22 -31.58 -17.88
CA ASP A 192 3.30 -32.54 -18.50
C ASP A 192 2.17 -31.86 -19.28
N SER A 193 1.47 -32.63 -20.12
CA SER A 193 0.40 -32.12 -20.98
C SER A 193 -0.81 -31.61 -20.19
N PHE A 194 -1.11 -32.20 -19.04
CA PHE A 194 -2.25 -31.79 -18.20
C PHE A 194 -1.98 -30.41 -17.57
N LEU A 195 -0.77 -30.17 -17.05
CA LEU A 195 -0.38 -28.87 -16.53
C LEU A 195 -0.32 -27.82 -17.64
N ALA A 196 0.20 -28.18 -18.80
CA ALA A 196 0.28 -27.27 -19.94
C ALA A 196 -1.10 -26.82 -20.43
N GLU A 197 -2.11 -27.71 -20.42
CA GLU A 197 -3.49 -27.39 -20.81
C GLU A 197 -4.19 -26.41 -19.83
N GLN A 198 -3.72 -26.29 -18.58
CA GLN A 198 -4.26 -25.36 -17.60
C GLN A 198 -3.82 -23.91 -17.82
N VAL A 199 -2.72 -23.68 -18.55
CA VAL A 199 -2.18 -22.36 -18.84
C VAL A 199 -3.01 -21.70 -19.94
N VAL A 200 -3.81 -20.70 -19.56
CA VAL A 200 -4.66 -19.99 -20.53
C VAL A 200 -3.90 -18.89 -21.25
N LEU A 201 -4.39 -18.46 -22.42
CA LEU A 201 -3.75 -17.48 -23.27
C LEU A 201 -3.50 -16.13 -22.54
N SER A 202 -4.38 -15.72 -21.64
CA SER A 202 -4.20 -14.50 -20.84
C SER A 202 -2.96 -14.57 -19.96
N ASP A 203 -2.71 -15.74 -19.35
CA ASP A 203 -1.57 -15.95 -18.46
C ASP A 203 -0.26 -15.93 -19.23
N MET A 204 -0.24 -16.61 -20.41
CA MET A 204 0.92 -16.56 -21.29
C MET A 204 1.24 -15.14 -21.80
N LYS A 205 0.21 -14.37 -22.15
CA LYS A 205 0.37 -12.96 -22.54
C LYS A 205 0.91 -12.12 -21.39
N PHE A 206 0.38 -12.28 -20.19
CA PHE A 206 0.86 -11.58 -19.01
C PHE A 206 2.33 -11.94 -18.75
N TRP A 207 2.67 -13.23 -18.69
CA TRP A 207 4.04 -13.67 -18.47
C TRP A 207 5.02 -13.12 -19.50
N ASN A 208 4.64 -13.11 -20.76
CA ASN A 208 5.47 -12.59 -21.85
C ASN A 208 5.66 -11.06 -21.79
N GLN A 209 4.66 -10.31 -21.33
CA GLN A 209 4.67 -8.85 -21.35
C GLN A 209 5.07 -8.19 -20.04
N ALA A 210 4.90 -8.84 -18.90
CA ALA A 210 5.23 -8.28 -17.59
C ALA A 210 6.68 -7.75 -17.48
N PRO A 211 7.71 -8.38 -18.04
CA PRO A 211 9.08 -7.84 -18.03
C PRO A 211 9.24 -6.50 -18.75
N TYR A 212 8.34 -6.20 -19.71
CA TYR A 212 8.36 -4.96 -20.47
C TYR A 212 7.51 -3.85 -19.86
N ASN A 213 6.79 -4.12 -18.76
CA ASN A 213 5.87 -3.16 -18.15
C ASN A 213 6.55 -1.81 -17.85
N LEU A 214 7.72 -1.83 -17.22
CA LEU A 214 8.46 -0.59 -16.91
C LEU A 214 8.88 0.18 -18.16
N LYS A 215 9.26 -0.53 -19.24
CA LYS A 215 9.58 0.08 -20.53
C LYS A 215 8.36 0.77 -21.11
N VAL A 216 7.21 0.09 -21.12
CA VAL A 216 5.95 0.63 -21.63
C VAL A 216 5.53 1.89 -20.84
N LEU A 217 5.64 1.86 -19.50
CA LEU A 217 5.37 3.02 -18.64
C LEU A 217 6.29 4.20 -19.03
N SER A 218 7.60 3.96 -19.11
CA SER A 218 8.59 4.98 -19.46
C SER A 218 8.37 5.59 -20.86
N GLU A 219 8.05 4.78 -21.87
CA GLU A 219 7.74 5.23 -23.24
C GLU A 219 6.46 6.09 -23.28
N ASN A 220 5.58 5.96 -22.31
CA ASN A 220 4.36 6.76 -22.15
C ASN A 220 4.52 7.94 -21.18
N ASN A 221 5.73 8.23 -20.70
CA ASN A 221 6.06 9.30 -19.74
C ASN A 221 5.30 9.15 -18.40
N ILE A 222 5.23 7.92 -17.90
CA ILE A 222 4.69 7.56 -16.58
C ILE A 222 5.86 7.16 -15.67
#